data_ae0def2829aaf1c034977c54ddb993a3
#
_entry.id   ae0def2829aaf1c034977c54ddb993a3
#
_cell.length_a   1.000
_cell.length_b   1.000
_cell.length_c   1.000
_cell.angle_alpha   90.00
_cell.angle_beta   90.00
_cell.angle_gamma   90.00
#
_symmetry.space_group_name_H-M   'P 1'
#
loop_
_entity.id
_entity.type
_entity.pdbx_description
1 polymer ?
#
loop_
_entity_poly.entity_id
_entity_poly.type
_entity_poly.pdbx_seq_one_letter_code
_entity_poly.pdbx_strand_id
1 'polypeptide(L)'
;MLGAKHDSSRIEMAGLNETHDPARQSWVTSANATGADFPIQNLPYGVFSTGSGDKRVGVAIGDRILDLTAAEAAGVVRPSPDGLVFDRGDLNAFMALPQATWRETRRILALLLDAAAPDQDANRRALEPILVAQSDATMHLPIFVRSYTDFYSSREHSTNVGTMFRGAENALPPNWLHMPIGYNGRASTVVVSGTPVHRPLGQLKGQADTTPRFGPCEKLDIELEMGAIVGAPSRMGQPVTTAEAYEMIFGYVILNDWSARDIQVWEYQPLGPFQAKASATTISPWIVTTEALEPFRRPTPVRETPLLPYLNETTDNNFDVALEVALAPPGGRETVISRTNYKEMYFSAAQQVTHHASSGCAMCTGDLLGSGTISGKTPESYGSLLEMSWNGRDPIKVHGGHRAFIEDGDVLTLRGWCEGAYRIGFGACIGQVLPSVDFGR
;
A
#
# COMPACT_ATOMS: atom_id res chain seq x y z
N MET A 1 3.49 46.07 -20.87
CA MET A 1 3.71 45.54 -19.51
C MET A 1 2.35 45.14 -18.96
N LEU A 2 1.99 43.86 -19.10
CA LEU A 2 0.81 43.28 -18.49
C LEU A 2 1.35 42.13 -17.62
N GLY A 3 1.46 42.40 -16.31
CA GLY A 3 1.83 41.40 -15.33
C GLY A 3 0.72 40.35 -15.22
N ALA A 4 1.05 39.12 -15.49
CA ALA A 4 0.22 37.97 -15.17
C ALA A 4 0.08 37.90 -13.65
N LYS A 5 -1.06 38.33 -13.12
CA LYS A 5 -1.47 38.00 -11.75
C LYS A 5 -1.70 36.48 -11.73
N HIS A 6 -0.84 35.75 -11.07
CA HIS A 6 -1.14 34.40 -10.69
C HIS A 6 -2.44 34.42 -9.88
N ASP A 7 -3.45 33.76 -10.40
CA ASP A 7 -4.75 33.58 -9.76
C ASP A 7 -4.62 32.60 -8.60
N SER A 8 -4.39 33.15 -7.40
CA SER A 8 -4.31 32.40 -6.14
C SER A 8 -5.67 31.85 -5.67
N SER A 9 -6.75 32.08 -6.44
CA SER A 9 -8.13 31.71 -6.05
C SER A 9 -8.49 30.23 -6.31
N ARG A 10 -7.60 29.43 -6.95
CA ARG A 10 -7.81 27.98 -7.20
C ARG A 10 -7.24 27.05 -6.15
N ILE A 11 -6.52 27.54 -5.15
CA ILE A 11 -5.78 26.74 -4.16
C ILE A 11 -6.59 26.52 -2.86
N GLU A 12 -7.74 27.17 -2.70
CA GLU A 12 -8.60 27.03 -1.51
C GLU A 12 -9.60 25.86 -1.58
N MET A 13 -9.24 24.73 -2.20
CA MET A 13 -9.91 23.47 -1.84
C MET A 13 -9.26 22.97 -0.55
N ALA A 14 -10.05 22.75 0.48
CA ALA A 14 -9.59 22.34 1.80
C ALA A 14 -8.54 21.20 1.69
N GLY A 15 -7.31 21.44 2.20
CA GLY A 15 -6.21 20.47 2.20
C GLY A 15 -5.12 20.67 1.13
N LEU A 16 -5.33 21.45 0.09
CA LEU A 16 -4.30 21.67 -0.95
C LEU A 16 -3.37 22.84 -0.60
N ASN A 17 -2.11 22.72 -1.00
CA ASN A 17 -1.07 23.72 -0.84
C ASN A 17 -0.16 23.78 -2.07
N GLU A 18 0.87 24.63 -2.02
CA GLU A 18 1.81 24.85 -3.12
C GLU A 18 2.57 23.59 -3.59
N THR A 19 2.65 22.53 -2.77
CA THR A 19 3.30 21.27 -3.18
C THR A 19 2.44 20.47 -4.15
N HIS A 20 1.18 20.84 -4.31
CA HIS A 20 0.23 20.21 -5.24
C HIS A 20 0.07 21.00 -6.56
N ASP A 21 0.81 22.11 -6.73
CA ASP A 21 0.73 22.91 -7.97
C ASP A 21 1.16 22.06 -9.18
N PRO A 22 0.26 21.80 -10.15
CA PRO A 22 0.60 21.01 -11.33
C PRO A 22 1.61 21.68 -12.26
N ALA A 23 1.81 22.99 -12.15
CA ALA A 23 2.79 23.72 -12.94
C ALA A 23 4.21 23.59 -12.39
N ARG A 24 4.38 23.12 -11.15
CA ARG A 24 5.69 22.96 -10.52
C ARG A 24 6.49 21.85 -11.20
N GLN A 25 7.73 22.18 -11.57
CA GLN A 25 8.68 21.25 -12.19
C GLN A 25 9.93 21.09 -11.33
N SER A 26 10.52 19.90 -11.37
CA SER A 26 11.80 19.63 -10.72
C SER A 26 12.99 19.93 -11.64
N TRP A 27 14.11 20.36 -11.08
CA TRP A 27 15.37 20.40 -11.81
C TRP A 27 15.94 18.98 -12.08
N VAL A 28 15.39 17.92 -11.42
CA VAL A 28 15.59 16.51 -11.80
C VAL A 28 14.67 16.22 -12.98
N THR A 29 15.19 16.29 -14.18
CA THR A 29 14.39 16.32 -15.42
C THR A 29 13.55 15.08 -15.65
N SER A 30 13.99 13.90 -15.21
CA SER A 30 13.22 12.64 -15.30
C SER A 30 11.89 12.69 -14.52
N ALA A 31 11.79 13.53 -13.47
CA ALA A 31 10.56 13.74 -12.71
C ALA A 31 9.47 14.47 -13.51
N ASN A 32 9.84 15.19 -14.56
CA ASN A 32 8.91 15.96 -15.37
C ASN A 32 8.43 15.21 -16.62
N ALA A 33 8.85 13.95 -16.79
CA ALA A 33 8.44 13.14 -17.93
C ALA A 33 6.93 12.80 -17.84
N THR A 34 6.26 12.82 -18.98
CA THR A 34 4.85 12.39 -19.05
C THR A 34 4.70 10.95 -18.54
N GLY A 35 3.82 10.75 -17.60
CA GLY A 35 3.57 9.44 -16.98
C GLY A 35 4.62 9.01 -15.94
N ALA A 36 5.51 9.91 -15.50
CA ALA A 36 6.43 9.63 -14.40
C ALA A 36 5.64 9.29 -13.12
N ASP A 37 6.02 8.22 -12.44
CA ASP A 37 5.41 7.85 -11.15
C ASP A 37 5.83 8.77 -10.01
N PHE A 38 7.01 9.39 -10.12
CA PHE A 38 7.59 10.20 -9.04
C PHE A 38 7.89 11.64 -9.47
N PRO A 39 6.85 12.42 -9.88
CA PRO A 39 7.01 13.87 -10.06
C PRO A 39 7.24 14.58 -8.72
N ILE A 40 7.58 15.88 -8.77
CA ILE A 40 7.79 16.68 -7.57
C ILE A 40 6.54 16.77 -6.68
N GLN A 41 5.37 16.54 -7.22
CA GLN A 41 4.09 16.47 -6.49
C GLN A 41 3.92 15.17 -5.70
N ASN A 42 4.72 14.12 -5.94
CA ASN A 42 4.64 12.85 -5.22
C ASN A 42 5.58 12.82 -4.00
N LEU A 43 6.88 12.72 -4.23
CA LEU A 43 7.94 12.63 -3.22
C LEU A 43 7.71 11.50 -2.19
N PRO A 44 7.51 10.25 -2.63
CA PRO A 44 7.27 9.15 -1.70
C PRO A 44 8.55 8.75 -0.97
N TYR A 45 8.39 8.30 0.27
CA TYR A 45 9.49 7.90 1.13
C TYR A 45 9.80 6.40 0.98
N GLY A 46 11.07 6.03 1.05
CA GLY A 46 11.52 4.64 1.03
C GLY A 46 12.85 4.45 1.76
N VAL A 47 13.27 3.20 1.87
CA VAL A 47 14.56 2.82 2.44
C VAL A 47 15.35 2.03 1.40
N PHE A 48 16.60 2.41 1.21
CA PHE A 48 17.46 1.84 0.19
C PHE A 48 18.88 1.65 0.70
N SER A 49 19.67 0.83 0.00
CA SER A 49 21.11 0.76 0.13
C SER A 49 21.77 0.73 -1.26
N THR A 50 23.04 1.06 -1.34
CA THR A 50 23.87 0.93 -2.55
C THR A 50 24.98 -0.05 -2.29
N GLY A 51 25.15 -1.05 -3.16
CA GLY A 51 26.13 -2.13 -2.95
C GLY A 51 25.88 -2.83 -1.61
N SER A 52 26.96 -2.99 -0.81
CA SER A 52 26.91 -3.57 0.54
C SER A 52 26.79 -2.53 1.66
N GLY A 53 26.36 -1.30 1.33
CA GLY A 53 26.26 -0.20 2.29
C GLY A 53 25.08 -0.33 3.24
N ASP A 54 25.05 0.54 4.26
CA ASP A 54 23.97 0.60 5.25
C ASP A 54 22.67 1.05 4.63
N LYS A 55 21.57 0.70 5.28
CA LYS A 55 20.21 1.17 4.94
C LYS A 55 20.10 2.67 5.19
N ARG A 56 19.55 3.38 4.23
CA ARG A 56 19.39 4.83 4.23
C ARG A 56 17.96 5.20 3.86
N VAL A 57 17.44 6.23 4.46
CA VAL A 57 16.12 6.79 4.10
C VAL A 57 16.27 7.69 2.89
N GLY A 58 15.33 7.62 1.96
CA GLY A 58 15.30 8.47 0.77
C GLY A 58 13.89 8.80 0.30
N VAL A 59 13.84 9.76 -0.62
CA VAL A 59 12.62 10.17 -1.33
C VAL A 59 12.84 9.96 -2.83
N ALA A 60 11.87 9.32 -3.50
CA ALA A 60 11.93 9.19 -4.96
C ALA A 60 11.57 10.51 -5.66
N ILE A 61 12.35 10.82 -6.70
CA ILE A 61 12.15 11.95 -7.61
C ILE A 61 12.59 11.53 -9.03
N GLY A 62 11.64 11.37 -9.94
CA GLY A 62 11.92 10.83 -11.27
C GLY A 62 12.55 9.43 -11.20
N ASP A 63 13.71 9.25 -11.83
CA ASP A 63 14.50 8.03 -11.80
C ASP A 63 15.58 8.03 -10.68
N ARG A 64 15.52 8.98 -9.75
CA ARG A 64 16.48 9.20 -8.67
C ARG A 64 15.87 8.98 -7.30
N ILE A 65 16.77 8.79 -6.33
CA ILE A 65 16.48 8.80 -4.89
C ILE A 65 17.30 9.95 -4.29
N LEU A 66 16.62 10.90 -3.66
CA LEU A 66 17.28 11.87 -2.80
C LEU A 66 17.57 11.21 -1.45
N ASP A 67 18.83 11.10 -1.09
CA ASP A 67 19.29 10.51 0.16
C ASP A 67 19.03 11.46 1.33
N LEU A 68 17.97 11.19 2.08
CA LEU A 68 17.60 12.00 3.24
C LEU A 68 18.51 11.78 4.44
N THR A 69 19.09 10.58 4.59
CA THR A 69 20.11 10.33 5.64
C THR A 69 21.32 11.25 5.45
N ALA A 70 21.80 11.39 4.20
CA ALA A 70 22.90 12.30 3.89
C ALA A 70 22.48 13.77 3.97
N ALA A 71 21.26 14.13 3.51
CA ALA A 71 20.75 15.49 3.56
C ALA A 71 20.59 15.99 5.01
N GLU A 72 20.11 15.12 5.90
CA GLU A 72 19.98 15.44 7.33
C GLU A 72 21.35 15.56 8.01
N ALA A 73 22.27 14.64 7.76
CA ALA A 73 23.63 14.70 8.28
C ALA A 73 24.38 15.97 7.84
N ALA A 74 24.15 16.44 6.61
CA ALA A 74 24.68 17.69 6.08
C ALA A 74 23.92 18.95 6.58
N GLY A 75 22.82 18.78 7.31
CA GLY A 75 21.98 19.87 7.83
C GLY A 75 21.15 20.59 6.77
N VAL A 76 20.98 19.99 5.58
CA VAL A 76 20.14 20.53 4.49
C VAL A 76 18.66 20.36 4.81
N VAL A 77 18.30 19.25 5.44
CA VAL A 77 16.95 18.94 5.93
C VAL A 77 17.03 18.64 7.42
N ARG A 78 16.19 19.25 8.24
CA ARG A 78 16.15 19.04 9.70
C ARG A 78 14.72 18.92 10.21
N PRO A 79 14.12 17.72 10.15
CA PRO A 79 12.74 17.51 10.60
C PRO A 79 12.59 17.66 12.13
N SER A 80 13.63 17.36 12.91
CA SER A 80 13.60 17.43 14.36
C SER A 80 14.71 18.29 14.90
N PRO A 81 14.45 19.14 15.91
CA PRO A 81 15.47 19.85 16.65
C PRO A 81 16.23 18.94 17.63
N ASP A 82 15.65 17.79 18.02
CA ASP A 82 16.13 16.93 19.10
C ASP A 82 17.14 15.86 18.64
N GLY A 83 17.40 15.76 17.33
CA GLY A 83 18.35 14.81 16.78
C GLY A 83 17.98 14.32 15.38
N LEU A 84 18.79 13.39 14.86
CA LEU A 84 18.57 12.80 13.54
C LEU A 84 17.43 11.78 13.60
N VAL A 85 16.61 11.75 12.55
CA VAL A 85 15.44 10.86 12.43
C VAL A 85 15.54 9.96 11.20
N PHE A 86 16.47 10.23 10.27
CA PHE A 86 16.72 9.43 9.08
C PHE A 86 17.96 8.54 9.15
N ASP A 87 18.58 8.41 10.31
CA ASP A 87 19.84 7.67 10.53
C ASP A 87 19.63 6.20 10.96
N ARG A 88 18.39 5.74 11.16
CA ARG A 88 18.08 4.42 11.74
C ARG A 88 17.82 3.32 10.72
N GLY A 89 17.83 3.64 9.42
CA GLY A 89 17.56 2.67 8.35
C GLY A 89 16.08 2.23 8.27
N ASP A 90 15.18 2.99 8.88
CA ASP A 90 13.72 2.92 8.74
C ASP A 90 13.10 4.31 8.96
N LEU A 91 11.80 4.45 8.65
CA LEU A 91 11.07 5.71 8.75
C LEU A 91 10.37 5.91 10.10
N ASN A 92 10.41 4.95 11.03
CA ASN A 92 9.59 4.99 12.24
C ASN A 92 9.89 6.23 13.11
N ALA A 93 11.15 6.62 13.22
CA ALA A 93 11.51 7.82 14.00
C ALA A 93 10.92 9.11 13.39
N PHE A 94 10.95 9.26 12.08
CA PHE A 94 10.33 10.38 11.37
C PHE A 94 8.81 10.36 11.46
N MET A 95 8.19 9.20 11.24
CA MET A 95 6.74 9.04 11.30
C MET A 95 6.15 9.27 12.71
N ALA A 96 6.95 9.08 13.77
CA ALA A 96 6.52 9.37 15.13
C ALA A 96 6.46 10.87 15.45
N LEU A 97 6.96 11.75 14.57
CA LEU A 97 6.87 13.20 14.71
C LEU A 97 5.44 13.68 14.41
N PRO A 98 5.05 14.88 14.88
CA PRO A 98 3.76 15.46 14.57
C PRO A 98 3.53 15.61 13.06
N GLN A 99 2.29 15.44 12.60
CA GLN A 99 1.92 15.56 11.18
C GLN A 99 2.36 16.92 10.56
N ALA A 100 2.32 18.00 11.34
CA ALA A 100 2.83 19.30 10.88
C ALA A 100 4.30 19.24 10.45
N THR A 101 5.10 18.38 11.08
CA THR A 101 6.51 18.15 10.70
C THR A 101 6.59 17.40 9.36
N TRP A 102 5.72 16.42 9.12
CA TRP A 102 5.69 15.71 7.82
C TRP A 102 5.37 16.67 6.69
N ARG A 103 4.35 17.52 6.88
CA ARG A 103 3.93 18.57 5.92
C ARG A 103 5.04 19.57 5.64
N GLU A 104 5.68 20.07 6.70
CA GLU A 104 6.78 21.01 6.56
C GLU A 104 8.01 20.39 5.87
N THR A 105 8.36 19.14 6.21
CA THR A 105 9.45 18.41 5.55
C THR A 105 9.15 18.25 4.06
N ARG A 106 7.92 17.86 3.68
CA ARG A 106 7.51 17.76 2.30
C ARG A 106 7.62 19.10 1.58
N ARG A 107 7.20 20.20 2.24
CA ARG A 107 7.28 21.56 1.67
C ARG A 107 8.74 21.98 1.42
N ILE A 108 9.63 21.69 2.36
CA ILE A 108 11.07 21.94 2.21
C ILE A 108 11.65 21.12 1.05
N LEU A 109 11.35 19.83 0.97
CA LEU A 109 11.82 18.96 -0.11
C LEU A 109 11.32 19.44 -1.48
N ALA A 110 10.05 19.80 -1.58
CA ALA A 110 9.49 20.35 -2.81
C ALA A 110 10.18 21.67 -3.22
N LEU A 111 10.50 22.57 -2.27
CA LEU A 111 11.24 23.80 -2.54
C LEU A 111 12.68 23.52 -2.98
N LEU A 112 13.37 22.62 -2.33
CA LEU A 112 14.77 22.25 -2.65
C LEU A 112 14.92 21.61 -4.04
N LEU A 113 13.87 20.91 -4.49
CA LEU A 113 13.84 20.21 -5.79
C LEU A 113 13.19 21.02 -6.91
N ASP A 114 12.65 22.22 -6.62
CA ASP A 114 11.93 23.05 -7.57
C ASP A 114 12.90 23.74 -8.54
N ALA A 115 12.65 23.61 -9.84
CA ALA A 115 13.41 24.27 -10.90
C ALA A 115 13.23 25.80 -10.92
N ALA A 116 12.15 26.32 -10.34
CA ALA A 116 11.83 27.74 -10.26
C ALA A 116 12.18 28.39 -8.90
N ALA A 117 12.80 27.61 -7.97
CA ALA A 117 13.19 28.17 -6.67
C ALA A 117 14.24 29.28 -6.81
N PRO A 118 14.16 30.37 -6.02
CA PRO A 118 15.13 31.46 -6.08
C PRO A 118 16.59 31.01 -5.94
N ASP A 119 16.83 30.03 -5.09
CA ASP A 119 18.17 29.47 -4.81
C ASP A 119 18.42 28.12 -5.53
N GLN A 120 17.76 27.87 -6.66
CA GLN A 120 17.78 26.60 -7.39
C GLN A 120 19.20 26.08 -7.66
N ASP A 121 20.12 26.93 -8.09
CA ASP A 121 21.51 26.54 -8.37
C ASP A 121 22.28 26.12 -7.09
N ALA A 122 22.00 26.77 -5.97
CA ALA A 122 22.59 26.42 -4.67
C ALA A 122 22.00 25.11 -4.15
N ASN A 123 20.68 24.95 -4.23
CA ASN A 123 19.97 23.71 -3.87
C ASN A 123 20.49 22.53 -4.70
N ARG A 124 20.61 22.69 -6.02
CA ARG A 124 21.13 21.67 -6.91
C ARG A 124 22.55 21.26 -6.54
N ARG A 125 23.46 22.21 -6.33
CA ARG A 125 24.84 21.90 -5.91
C ARG A 125 24.91 21.15 -4.59
N ALA A 126 24.01 21.42 -3.67
CA ALA A 126 23.94 20.74 -2.37
C ALA A 126 23.39 19.31 -2.48
N LEU A 127 22.39 19.09 -3.34
CA LEU A 127 21.66 17.83 -3.42
C LEU A 127 22.17 16.87 -4.51
N GLU A 128 22.72 17.38 -5.64
CA GLU A 128 23.15 16.53 -6.76
C GLU A 128 24.17 15.44 -6.34
N PRO A 129 25.12 15.69 -5.42
CA PRO A 129 26.05 14.65 -4.94
C PRO A 129 25.41 13.52 -4.12
N ILE A 130 24.21 13.74 -3.59
CA ILE A 130 23.46 12.79 -2.77
C ILE A 130 22.22 12.23 -3.49
N LEU A 131 22.12 12.45 -4.81
CA LEU A 131 21.14 11.79 -5.67
C LEU A 131 21.68 10.44 -6.15
N VAL A 132 20.96 9.38 -5.83
CA VAL A 132 21.28 8.01 -6.24
C VAL A 132 20.35 7.59 -7.39
N ALA A 133 20.85 6.91 -8.41
CA ALA A 133 19.98 6.32 -9.43
C ALA A 133 19.18 5.17 -8.81
N GLN A 134 17.87 5.09 -9.09
CA GLN A 134 17.05 3.99 -8.59
C GLN A 134 17.55 2.62 -9.06
N SER A 135 18.15 2.55 -10.27
CA SER A 135 18.76 1.32 -10.80
C SER A 135 19.94 0.81 -9.97
N ASP A 136 20.61 1.67 -9.22
CA ASP A 136 21.80 1.34 -8.43
C ASP A 136 21.46 1.03 -6.96
N ALA A 137 20.18 1.11 -6.63
CA ALA A 137 19.67 0.94 -5.28
C ALA A 137 19.00 -0.42 -5.08
N THR A 138 19.26 -1.02 -3.93
CA THR A 138 18.46 -2.13 -3.39
C THR A 138 17.45 -1.57 -2.40
N MET A 139 16.17 -1.79 -2.66
CA MET A 139 15.11 -1.31 -1.77
C MET A 139 14.90 -2.27 -0.61
N HIS A 140 14.52 -1.71 0.55
CA HIS A 140 14.24 -2.44 1.77
C HIS A 140 12.83 -2.10 2.28
N LEU A 141 12.35 -2.83 3.32
CA LEU A 141 11.14 -2.41 4.02
C LEU A 141 11.31 -0.97 4.51
N PRO A 142 10.37 -0.07 4.17
CA PRO A 142 10.50 1.34 4.52
C PRO A 142 10.28 1.62 6.00
N ILE A 143 9.68 0.66 6.73
CA ILE A 143 9.34 0.76 8.14
C ILE A 143 9.73 -0.53 8.88
N PHE A 144 9.97 -0.41 10.18
CA PHE A 144 9.83 -1.53 11.09
C PHE A 144 8.34 -1.78 11.32
N VAL A 145 7.80 -2.86 10.76
CA VAL A 145 6.38 -3.24 10.92
C VAL A 145 6.15 -3.72 12.35
N ARG A 146 5.47 -2.91 13.15
CA ARG A 146 5.23 -3.20 14.57
C ARG A 146 4.12 -4.22 14.77
N SER A 147 3.01 -4.02 14.06
CA SER A 147 1.92 -5.00 13.95
C SER A 147 1.33 -4.95 12.54
N TYR A 148 0.59 -5.98 12.19
CA TYR A 148 -0.15 -6.06 10.94
C TYR A 148 -1.57 -6.50 11.24
N THR A 149 -2.53 -5.72 10.78
CA THR A 149 -3.96 -6.06 10.82
C THR A 149 -4.47 -6.03 9.40
N ASP A 150 -5.07 -7.13 8.96
CA ASP A 150 -5.71 -7.20 7.67
C ASP A 150 -7.22 -7.10 7.81
N PHE A 151 -7.85 -6.29 6.94
CA PHE A 151 -9.28 -6.04 6.93
C PHE A 151 -9.96 -6.74 5.76
N TYR A 152 -11.27 -6.65 5.73
CA TYR A 152 -12.13 -7.27 4.72
C TYR A 152 -13.12 -6.24 4.19
N SER A 153 -12.60 -5.07 3.73
CA SER A 153 -13.39 -3.85 3.52
C SER A 153 -13.93 -3.65 2.10
N SER A 154 -13.73 -4.61 1.17
CA SER A 154 -14.33 -4.57 -0.16
C SER A 154 -15.65 -5.33 -0.19
N ARG A 155 -16.75 -4.64 -0.54
CA ARG A 155 -18.08 -5.26 -0.66
C ARG A 155 -18.11 -6.32 -1.74
N GLU A 156 -17.50 -6.02 -2.88
CA GLU A 156 -17.51 -6.92 -4.04
C GLU A 156 -16.75 -8.22 -3.74
N HIS A 157 -15.52 -8.10 -3.22
CA HIS A 157 -14.74 -9.26 -2.79
C HIS A 157 -15.49 -10.11 -1.76
N SER A 158 -16.00 -9.46 -0.70
CA SER A 158 -16.72 -10.16 0.38
C SER A 158 -17.97 -10.88 -0.12
N THR A 159 -18.68 -10.27 -1.08
CA THR A 159 -19.87 -10.87 -1.71
C THR A 159 -19.48 -12.05 -2.58
N ASN A 160 -18.44 -11.94 -3.42
CA ASN A 160 -17.99 -12.99 -4.32
C ASN A 160 -17.52 -14.21 -3.53
N VAL A 161 -16.60 -14.01 -2.57
CA VAL A 161 -16.07 -15.09 -1.72
C VAL A 161 -17.17 -15.72 -0.88
N GLY A 162 -18.04 -14.89 -0.30
CA GLY A 162 -19.18 -15.39 0.46
C GLY A 162 -20.15 -16.21 -0.38
N THR A 163 -20.42 -15.79 -1.60
CA THR A 163 -21.26 -16.55 -2.54
C THR A 163 -20.66 -17.92 -2.85
N MET A 164 -19.35 -17.99 -3.08
CA MET A 164 -18.67 -19.27 -3.34
C MET A 164 -18.71 -20.22 -2.15
N PHE A 165 -18.60 -19.71 -0.93
CA PHE A 165 -18.46 -20.56 0.26
C PHE A 165 -19.75 -20.75 1.04
N ARG A 166 -20.72 -19.84 0.98
CA ARG A 166 -21.95 -19.85 1.79
C ARG A 166 -23.25 -19.75 0.97
N GLY A 167 -23.14 -19.58 -0.35
CA GLY A 167 -24.29 -19.28 -1.23
C GLY A 167 -24.66 -17.80 -1.25
N ALA A 168 -25.32 -17.36 -2.33
CA ALA A 168 -25.63 -15.96 -2.59
C ALA A 168 -26.50 -15.31 -1.51
N GLU A 169 -27.42 -16.08 -0.88
CA GLU A 169 -28.29 -15.56 0.18
C GLU A 169 -27.55 -15.24 1.48
N ASN A 170 -26.39 -15.87 1.72
CA ASN A 170 -25.55 -15.70 2.90
C ASN A 170 -24.17 -15.13 2.55
N ALA A 171 -24.06 -14.40 1.44
CA ALA A 171 -22.79 -13.92 0.95
C ALA A 171 -22.07 -13.00 1.96
N LEU A 172 -22.79 -12.03 2.54
CA LEU A 172 -22.22 -11.14 3.56
C LEU A 172 -22.65 -11.59 4.97
N PRO A 173 -21.69 -11.68 5.93
CA PRO A 173 -22.04 -11.88 7.33
C PRO A 173 -22.89 -10.70 7.85
N PRO A 174 -23.76 -10.92 8.85
CA PRO A 174 -24.68 -9.89 9.36
C PRO A 174 -23.99 -8.61 9.84
N ASN A 175 -22.78 -8.71 10.38
CA ASN A 175 -21.97 -7.61 10.88
C ASN A 175 -21.18 -6.86 9.80
N TRP A 176 -21.05 -7.41 8.59
CA TRP A 176 -20.18 -6.86 7.55
C TRP A 176 -20.55 -5.44 7.11
N LEU A 177 -21.87 -5.14 6.99
CA LEU A 177 -22.36 -3.81 6.60
C LEU A 177 -22.24 -2.76 7.71
N HIS A 178 -21.88 -3.16 8.93
CA HIS A 178 -21.94 -2.30 10.12
C HIS A 178 -20.56 -1.91 10.66
N MET A 179 -19.52 -2.69 10.39
CA MET A 179 -18.17 -2.45 10.90
C MET A 179 -17.08 -3.04 9.99
N PRO A 180 -15.89 -2.44 9.93
CA PRO A 180 -14.76 -3.06 9.28
C PRO A 180 -14.35 -4.34 10.03
N ILE A 181 -14.49 -5.50 9.37
CA ILE A 181 -14.03 -6.78 9.90
C ILE A 181 -12.53 -6.90 9.60
N GLY A 182 -11.75 -7.32 10.59
CA GLY A 182 -10.31 -7.54 10.44
C GLY A 182 -9.81 -8.66 11.32
N TYR A 183 -8.59 -9.13 11.05
CA TYR A 183 -7.87 -10.09 11.86
C TYR A 183 -6.40 -9.66 12.04
N ASN A 184 -5.76 -10.16 13.10
CA ASN A 184 -4.35 -9.89 13.32
C ASN A 184 -3.50 -10.75 12.38
N GLY A 185 -2.85 -10.08 11.42
CA GLY A 185 -1.90 -10.68 10.50
C GLY A 185 -0.52 -10.93 11.12
N ARG A 186 0.39 -11.47 10.32
CA ARG A 186 1.73 -11.80 10.77
C ARG A 186 2.74 -10.73 10.34
N ALA A 187 3.06 -9.79 11.24
CA ALA A 187 4.01 -8.70 10.97
C ALA A 187 5.41 -9.19 10.57
N SER A 188 5.88 -10.32 11.13
CA SER A 188 7.23 -10.85 10.88
C SER A 188 7.46 -11.42 9.48
N THR A 189 6.40 -11.59 8.69
CA THR A 189 6.46 -12.08 7.30
C THR A 189 6.02 -11.02 6.30
N VAL A 190 5.90 -9.76 6.72
CA VAL A 190 5.83 -8.63 5.81
C VAL A 190 7.20 -8.44 5.16
N VAL A 191 7.24 -8.44 3.83
CA VAL A 191 8.46 -8.36 3.03
C VAL A 191 8.34 -7.25 1.98
N VAL A 192 9.48 -6.74 1.53
CA VAL A 192 9.52 -5.72 0.47
C VAL A 192 9.39 -6.37 -0.90
N SER A 193 8.85 -5.62 -1.85
CA SER A 193 8.83 -5.92 -3.29
C SER A 193 10.16 -6.49 -3.79
N GLY A 194 10.11 -7.54 -4.59
CA GLY A 194 11.27 -8.28 -5.11
C GLY A 194 11.70 -9.46 -4.23
N THR A 195 11.17 -9.60 -3.02
CA THR A 195 11.43 -10.77 -2.17
C THR A 195 10.70 -11.99 -2.72
N PRO A 196 11.40 -13.11 -3.01
CA PRO A 196 10.73 -14.34 -3.43
C PRO A 196 9.89 -14.94 -2.30
N VAL A 197 8.78 -15.59 -2.66
CA VAL A 197 7.85 -16.21 -1.71
C VAL A 197 7.80 -17.72 -1.97
N HIS A 198 8.16 -18.52 -0.96
CA HIS A 198 8.00 -19.97 -1.07
C HIS A 198 6.53 -20.37 -0.94
N ARG A 199 6.11 -21.32 -1.79
CA ARG A 199 4.78 -21.96 -1.67
C ARG A 199 4.61 -22.53 -0.27
N PRO A 200 3.60 -22.14 0.51
CA PRO A 200 3.45 -22.59 1.88
C PRO A 200 3.07 -24.07 1.98
N LEU A 201 3.49 -24.68 3.07
CA LEU A 201 3.06 -26.01 3.50
C LEU A 201 1.97 -25.86 4.56
N GLY A 202 1.01 -26.79 4.57
CA GLY A 202 -0.03 -26.78 5.58
C GLY A 202 -0.88 -28.05 5.58
N GLN A 203 -1.88 -28.08 6.42
CA GLN A 203 -2.91 -29.12 6.40
C GLN A 203 -3.93 -28.80 5.30
N LEU A 204 -4.21 -29.79 4.49
CA LEU A 204 -5.13 -29.75 3.36
C LEU A 204 -6.20 -30.80 3.56
N LYS A 205 -7.48 -30.42 3.35
CA LYS A 205 -8.59 -31.36 3.43
C LYS A 205 -9.66 -31.00 2.40
N GLY A 206 -9.80 -31.83 1.39
CA GLY A 206 -10.91 -31.75 0.43
C GLY A 206 -12.24 -32.16 1.05
N GLN A 207 -13.34 -31.80 0.39
CA GLN A 207 -14.68 -32.18 0.88
C GLN A 207 -14.91 -33.71 0.98
N ALA A 208 -14.29 -34.46 0.07
CA ALA A 208 -14.41 -35.92 0.05
C ALA A 208 -13.42 -36.64 0.99
N ASP A 209 -12.44 -35.93 1.54
CA ASP A 209 -11.40 -36.54 2.38
C ASP A 209 -11.94 -36.80 3.78
N THR A 210 -11.62 -37.99 4.30
CA THR A 210 -11.95 -38.38 5.70
C THR A 210 -10.96 -37.75 6.70
N THR A 211 -9.70 -37.60 6.30
CA THR A 211 -8.60 -37.08 7.14
C THR A 211 -7.82 -36.01 6.39
N PRO A 212 -7.26 -35.01 7.09
CA PRO A 212 -6.37 -34.05 6.44
C PRO A 212 -5.04 -34.71 6.05
N ARG A 213 -4.37 -34.17 5.02
CA ARG A 213 -2.98 -34.46 4.68
C ARG A 213 -2.12 -33.19 4.90
N PHE A 214 -0.83 -33.40 5.11
CA PHE A 214 0.14 -32.30 5.16
C PHE A 214 0.90 -32.22 3.84
N GLY A 215 1.03 -31.03 3.27
CA GLY A 215 1.73 -30.86 1.99
C GLY A 215 1.71 -29.41 1.48
N PRO A 216 2.28 -29.19 0.28
CA PRO A 216 2.25 -27.89 -0.38
C PRO A 216 0.83 -27.43 -0.69
N CYS A 217 0.59 -26.13 -0.53
CA CYS A 217 -0.62 -25.47 -0.98
C CYS A 217 -0.81 -25.67 -2.50
N GLU A 218 -1.98 -26.12 -2.92
CA GLU A 218 -2.33 -26.30 -4.33
C GLU A 218 -3.08 -25.11 -4.92
N LYS A 219 -3.66 -24.25 -4.05
CA LYS A 219 -4.43 -23.07 -4.42
C LYS A 219 -3.81 -21.80 -3.84
N LEU A 220 -2.55 -21.52 -4.24
CA LEU A 220 -1.89 -20.27 -3.87
C LEU A 220 -2.46 -19.13 -4.70
N ASP A 221 -2.82 -18.05 -4.03
CA ASP A 221 -3.52 -16.89 -4.59
C ASP A 221 -2.85 -15.57 -4.21
N ILE A 222 -3.21 -14.51 -4.91
CA ILE A 222 -2.91 -13.11 -4.58
C ILE A 222 -4.14 -12.47 -3.93
N GLU A 223 -3.90 -11.42 -3.18
CA GLU A 223 -4.90 -10.40 -2.86
C GLU A 223 -4.31 -9.02 -3.09
N LEU A 224 -4.87 -8.33 -4.10
CA LEU A 224 -4.51 -6.94 -4.41
C LEU A 224 -5.11 -6.02 -3.36
N GLU A 225 -4.25 -5.31 -2.63
CA GLU A 225 -4.62 -4.43 -1.53
C GLU A 225 -3.84 -3.12 -1.53
N MET A 226 -4.32 -2.19 -0.71
CA MET A 226 -3.57 -1.04 -0.23
C MET A 226 -3.24 -1.24 1.25
N GLY A 227 -2.02 -0.95 1.65
CA GLY A 227 -1.59 -0.94 3.04
C GLY A 227 -1.52 0.49 3.58
N ALA A 228 -2.32 0.82 4.59
CA ALA A 228 -2.21 2.09 5.31
C ALA A 228 -1.20 1.95 6.45
N ILE A 229 -0.32 2.95 6.61
CA ILE A 229 0.75 2.93 7.61
C ILE A 229 0.46 3.99 8.67
N VAL A 230 0.35 3.56 9.92
CA VAL A 230 0.17 4.45 11.07
C VAL A 230 1.49 5.17 11.37
N GLY A 231 1.47 6.49 11.34
CA GLY A 231 2.55 7.36 11.75
C GLY A 231 2.39 7.82 13.19
N ALA A 232 1.41 8.69 13.43
CA ALA A 232 1.15 9.20 14.78
C ALA A 232 0.47 8.13 15.65
N PRO A 233 1.01 7.80 16.84
CA PRO A 233 0.42 6.77 17.69
C PRO A 233 -0.78 7.29 18.46
N SER A 234 -1.71 6.39 18.86
CA SER A 234 -2.74 6.67 19.85
C SER A 234 -2.33 6.21 21.25
N ARG A 235 -3.16 6.53 22.24
CA ARG A 235 -2.93 6.14 23.63
C ARG A 235 -3.82 4.96 24.02
N MET A 236 -3.27 4.01 24.77
CA MET A 236 -4.02 2.90 25.33
C MET A 236 -5.21 3.40 26.17
N GLY A 237 -6.38 2.80 25.96
CA GLY A 237 -7.62 3.16 26.64
C GLY A 237 -8.35 4.35 26.03
N GLN A 238 -7.83 4.98 24.97
CA GLN A 238 -8.44 6.14 24.32
C GLN A 238 -8.86 5.80 22.88
N PRO A 239 -10.17 5.73 22.60
CA PRO A 239 -10.68 5.64 21.22
C PRO A 239 -10.30 6.89 20.42
N VAL A 240 -10.21 6.74 19.10
CA VAL A 240 -9.98 7.85 18.16
C VAL A 240 -11.18 8.01 17.21
N THR A 241 -11.47 9.23 16.84
CA THR A 241 -12.48 9.56 15.81
C THR A 241 -11.94 9.29 14.42
N THR A 242 -12.81 9.25 13.40
CA THR A 242 -12.38 9.08 11.99
C THR A 242 -11.50 10.25 11.51
N ALA A 243 -11.73 11.45 12.01
CA ALA A 243 -10.90 12.61 11.72
C ALA A 243 -9.49 12.48 12.32
N GLU A 244 -9.37 12.09 13.60
CA GLU A 244 -8.10 11.81 14.25
C GLU A 244 -7.38 10.63 13.59
N ALA A 245 -8.11 9.57 13.24
CA ALA A 245 -7.57 8.40 12.55
C ALA A 245 -6.92 8.77 11.19
N TYR A 246 -7.56 9.66 10.42
CA TYR A 246 -6.99 10.16 9.19
C TYR A 246 -5.66 10.88 9.42
N GLU A 247 -5.58 11.74 10.44
CA GLU A 247 -4.36 12.46 10.82
C GLU A 247 -3.24 11.53 11.34
N MET A 248 -3.59 10.33 11.80
CA MET A 248 -2.61 9.32 12.26
C MET A 248 -1.97 8.56 11.09
N ILE A 249 -2.60 8.49 9.92
CA ILE A 249 -2.08 7.74 8.77
C ILE A 249 -1.00 8.56 8.08
N PHE A 250 0.24 8.05 8.03
CA PHE A 250 1.36 8.69 7.36
C PHE A 250 1.25 8.59 5.84
N GLY A 251 0.85 7.42 5.33
CA GLY A 251 0.76 7.17 3.90
C GLY A 251 0.37 5.74 3.58
N TYR A 252 0.49 5.41 2.29
CA TYR A 252 0.00 4.14 1.75
C TYR A 252 1.07 3.46 0.87
N VAL A 253 1.00 2.14 0.84
CA VAL A 253 1.77 1.25 -0.04
C VAL A 253 0.82 0.33 -0.80
N ILE A 254 1.27 -0.23 -1.96
CA ILE A 254 0.59 -1.37 -2.57
C ILE A 254 0.95 -2.60 -1.74
N LEU A 255 -0.03 -3.48 -1.52
CA LEU A 255 0.12 -4.67 -0.71
C LEU A 255 -0.42 -5.89 -1.46
N ASN A 256 0.29 -7.01 -1.38
CA ASN A 256 -0.17 -8.32 -1.80
C ASN A 256 -0.22 -9.24 -0.58
N ASP A 257 -1.41 -9.64 -0.17
CA ASP A 257 -1.61 -10.63 0.90
C ASP A 257 -1.69 -12.05 0.30
N TRP A 258 -0.54 -12.73 0.24
CA TRP A 258 -0.45 -14.08 -0.31
C TRP A 258 -1.33 -15.06 0.45
N SER A 259 -2.19 -15.79 -0.29
CA SER A 259 -3.28 -16.56 0.30
C SER A 259 -3.23 -18.02 -0.12
N ALA A 260 -3.03 -18.92 0.84
CA ALA A 260 -3.14 -20.36 0.62
C ALA A 260 -4.60 -20.81 0.80
N ARG A 261 -5.41 -20.78 -0.26
CA ARG A 261 -6.87 -20.91 -0.18
C ARG A 261 -7.33 -22.27 0.32
N ASP A 262 -6.65 -23.32 -0.04
CA ASP A 262 -6.97 -24.69 0.40
C ASP A 262 -6.62 -24.93 1.88
N ILE A 263 -5.54 -24.32 2.38
CA ILE A 263 -5.22 -24.28 3.81
C ILE A 263 -6.27 -23.44 4.54
N GLN A 264 -6.61 -22.25 3.98
CA GLN A 264 -7.57 -21.31 4.57
C GLN A 264 -8.93 -21.96 4.82
N VAL A 265 -9.47 -22.67 3.83
CA VAL A 265 -10.78 -23.33 3.94
C VAL A 265 -10.83 -24.35 5.07
N TRP A 266 -9.72 -25.01 5.35
CA TRP A 266 -9.64 -26.02 6.42
C TRP A 266 -9.50 -25.39 7.80
N GLU A 267 -8.73 -24.30 7.95
CA GLU A 267 -8.35 -23.76 9.26
C GLU A 267 -9.16 -22.57 9.76
N TYR A 268 -9.86 -21.83 8.86
CA TYR A 268 -10.38 -20.48 9.20
C TYR A 268 -11.46 -20.49 10.29
N GLN A 269 -12.11 -21.60 10.54
CA GLN A 269 -13.06 -21.72 11.64
C GLN A 269 -12.40 -22.42 12.84
N PRO A 270 -12.59 -21.89 14.08
CA PRO A 270 -13.52 -20.80 14.48
C PRO A 270 -12.87 -19.40 14.56
N LEU A 271 -11.54 -19.25 14.40
CA LEU A 271 -10.84 -18.00 14.78
C LEU A 271 -10.42 -17.12 13.59
N GLY A 272 -10.73 -17.50 12.36
CA GLY A 272 -10.30 -16.80 11.16
C GLY A 272 -9.03 -17.38 10.54
N PRO A 273 -8.48 -16.77 9.46
CA PRO A 273 -7.28 -17.26 8.79
C PRO A 273 -6.06 -17.18 9.71
N PHE A 274 -5.14 -18.15 9.56
CA PHE A 274 -3.92 -18.24 10.35
C PHE A 274 -2.72 -18.60 9.48
N GLN A 275 -2.41 -19.89 9.27
CA GLN A 275 -1.25 -20.31 8.47
C GLN A 275 -1.41 -19.96 6.98
N ALA A 276 -2.64 -19.95 6.49
CA ALA A 276 -2.97 -19.59 5.11
C ALA A 276 -2.56 -18.15 4.73
N LYS A 277 -2.37 -17.29 5.72
CA LYS A 277 -2.04 -15.87 5.58
C LYS A 277 -0.71 -15.49 6.27
N ALA A 278 0.05 -16.49 6.74
CA ALA A 278 1.26 -16.25 7.53
C ALA A 278 2.56 -16.40 6.73
N SER A 279 2.51 -16.91 5.48
CA SER A 279 3.71 -17.22 4.70
C SER A 279 4.44 -15.97 4.19
N ALA A 280 3.71 -14.98 3.70
CA ALA A 280 4.23 -13.68 3.29
C ALA A 280 3.11 -12.66 3.09
N THR A 281 3.45 -11.37 3.28
CA THR A 281 2.70 -10.21 2.81
C THR A 281 3.71 -9.28 2.14
N THR A 282 3.58 -9.02 0.85
CA THR A 282 4.54 -8.20 0.11
C THR A 282 4.02 -6.77 -0.01
N ILE A 283 4.88 -5.76 0.28
CA ILE A 283 4.53 -4.35 0.11
C ILE A 283 5.44 -3.66 -0.92
N SER A 284 4.91 -2.65 -1.62
CA SER A 284 5.72 -1.78 -2.47
C SER A 284 6.75 -1.00 -1.62
N PRO A 285 7.92 -0.64 -2.20
CA PRO A 285 9.01 -0.07 -1.41
C PRO A 285 8.84 1.41 -1.07
N TRP A 286 7.86 2.09 -1.71
CA TRP A 286 7.63 3.51 -1.61
C TRP A 286 6.34 3.81 -0.87
N ILE A 287 6.41 4.61 0.20
CA ILE A 287 5.24 5.11 0.92
C ILE A 287 4.82 6.43 0.28
N VAL A 288 3.68 6.44 -0.39
CA VAL A 288 3.02 7.67 -0.86
C VAL A 288 2.27 8.28 0.30
N THR A 289 2.63 9.51 0.68
CA THR A 289 2.05 10.16 1.86
C THR A 289 0.59 10.56 1.66
N THR A 290 -0.19 10.62 2.75
CA THR A 290 -1.57 11.16 2.71
C THR A 290 -1.62 12.54 2.10
N GLU A 291 -0.62 13.40 2.38
CA GLU A 291 -0.51 14.73 1.79
C GLU A 291 -0.39 14.68 0.25
N ALA A 292 0.41 13.77 -0.31
CA ALA A 292 0.51 13.61 -1.77
C ALA A 292 -0.79 13.12 -2.41
N LEU A 293 -1.64 12.44 -1.65
CA LEU A 293 -2.92 11.90 -2.09
C LEU A 293 -4.09 12.89 -1.97
N GLU A 294 -3.91 14.02 -1.30
CA GLU A 294 -4.99 15.02 -1.07
C GLU A 294 -5.77 15.40 -2.35
N PRO A 295 -5.14 15.65 -3.51
CA PRO A 295 -5.87 16.01 -4.73
C PRO A 295 -6.76 14.88 -5.28
N PHE A 296 -6.54 13.67 -4.84
CA PHE A 296 -7.20 12.45 -5.34
C PHE A 296 -8.23 11.89 -4.36
N ARG A 297 -8.57 12.63 -3.29
CA ARG A 297 -9.59 12.21 -2.31
C ARG A 297 -10.95 12.00 -2.95
N ARG A 298 -11.64 10.99 -2.47
CA ARG A 298 -13.01 10.63 -2.88
C ARG A 298 -13.83 10.18 -1.68
N PRO A 299 -15.15 10.40 -1.72
CA PRO A 299 -16.03 9.82 -0.71
C PRO A 299 -16.00 8.28 -0.77
N THR A 300 -16.27 7.64 0.36
CA THR A 300 -16.63 6.23 0.37
C THR A 300 -17.93 6.00 -0.40
N PRO A 301 -18.17 4.80 -0.96
CA PRO A 301 -19.42 4.49 -1.67
C PRO A 301 -20.65 4.77 -0.83
N VAL A 302 -21.74 5.15 -1.50
CA VAL A 302 -23.04 5.37 -0.85
C VAL A 302 -23.50 4.07 -0.18
N ARG A 303 -23.90 4.15 1.09
CA ARG A 303 -24.32 3.02 1.90
C ARG A 303 -25.83 2.96 2.01
N GLU A 304 -26.39 1.77 1.83
CA GLU A 304 -27.82 1.49 2.07
C GLU A 304 -28.12 1.37 3.57
N THR A 305 -27.12 0.89 4.34
CA THR A 305 -27.23 0.73 5.80
C THR A 305 -26.44 1.83 6.49
N PRO A 306 -27.08 2.66 7.33
CA PRO A 306 -26.38 3.68 8.12
C PRO A 306 -25.38 3.02 9.08
N LEU A 307 -24.22 3.62 9.22
CA LEU A 307 -23.23 3.24 10.22
C LEU A 307 -23.59 3.81 11.61
N LEU A 308 -23.04 3.20 12.63
CA LEU A 308 -23.09 3.79 13.98
C LEU A 308 -22.24 5.08 14.01
N PRO A 309 -22.61 6.07 14.84
CA PRO A 309 -22.01 7.41 14.84
C PRO A 309 -20.49 7.46 14.94
N TYR A 310 -19.85 6.50 15.63
CA TYR A 310 -18.40 6.48 15.79
C TYR A 310 -17.63 6.22 14.47
N LEU A 311 -18.28 5.65 13.45
CA LEU A 311 -17.72 5.41 12.12
C LEU A 311 -18.11 6.46 11.08
N ASN A 312 -18.89 7.48 11.48
CA ASN A 312 -19.26 8.54 10.54
C ASN A 312 -18.04 9.37 10.16
N GLU A 313 -17.92 9.66 8.89
CA GLU A 313 -16.86 10.51 8.33
C GLU A 313 -17.43 11.89 8.03
N THR A 314 -16.66 12.93 8.36
CA THR A 314 -17.00 14.33 8.06
C THR A 314 -16.31 14.82 6.80
N THR A 315 -15.37 14.03 6.27
CA THR A 315 -14.57 14.33 5.07
C THR A 315 -14.45 13.07 4.22
N ASP A 316 -14.09 13.24 2.95
CA ASP A 316 -13.79 12.14 2.05
C ASP A 316 -12.49 11.46 2.48
N ASN A 317 -12.45 10.14 2.66
CA ASN A 317 -11.29 9.41 3.15
C ASN A 317 -10.88 8.20 2.27
N ASN A 318 -11.50 8.02 1.12
CA ASN A 318 -10.99 7.17 0.06
C ASN A 318 -10.18 8.00 -0.94
N PHE A 319 -9.47 7.31 -1.84
CA PHE A 319 -8.66 7.94 -2.89
C PHE A 319 -8.92 7.29 -4.24
N ASP A 320 -8.84 8.09 -5.31
CA ASP A 320 -8.91 7.60 -6.70
C ASP A 320 -7.54 7.05 -7.12
N VAL A 321 -7.23 5.82 -6.67
CA VAL A 321 -6.03 5.08 -7.03
C VAL A 321 -6.41 3.99 -8.00
N ALA A 322 -6.00 4.12 -9.26
CA ALA A 322 -6.06 3.04 -10.24
C ALA A 322 -5.07 1.95 -9.86
N LEU A 323 -5.52 0.69 -9.89
CA LEU A 323 -4.75 -0.47 -9.50
C LEU A 323 -4.75 -1.52 -10.61
N GLU A 324 -3.61 -2.16 -10.82
CA GLU A 324 -3.41 -3.18 -11.85
C GLU A 324 -2.66 -4.39 -11.29
N VAL A 325 -3.10 -5.58 -11.66
CA VAL A 325 -2.37 -6.84 -11.43
C VAL A 325 -1.92 -7.42 -12.76
N ALA A 326 -0.64 -7.74 -12.86
CA ALA A 326 -0.07 -8.48 -13.98
C ALA A 326 0.59 -9.78 -13.49
N LEU A 327 0.49 -10.83 -14.30
CA LEU A 327 1.10 -12.13 -14.06
C LEU A 327 1.98 -12.52 -15.25
N ALA A 328 3.22 -12.92 -14.96
CA ALA A 328 4.16 -13.48 -15.93
C ALA A 328 4.51 -14.92 -15.55
N PRO A 329 4.15 -15.92 -16.37
CA PRO A 329 4.63 -17.30 -16.20
C PRO A 329 6.16 -17.39 -16.40
N PRO A 330 6.82 -18.47 -15.94
CA PRO A 330 8.26 -18.67 -16.15
C PRO A 330 8.67 -18.52 -17.62
N GLY A 331 9.60 -17.61 -17.92
CA GLY A 331 10.04 -17.30 -19.29
C GLY A 331 9.00 -16.61 -20.18
N GLY A 332 7.82 -16.33 -19.67
CA GLY A 332 6.74 -15.63 -20.34
C GLY A 332 6.79 -14.11 -20.21
N ARG A 333 5.84 -13.43 -20.85
CA ARG A 333 5.63 -11.98 -20.69
C ARG A 333 4.48 -11.72 -19.73
N GLU A 334 4.50 -10.56 -19.07
CA GLU A 334 3.39 -10.09 -18.29
C GLU A 334 2.08 -10.07 -19.09
N THR A 335 1.02 -10.52 -18.45
CA THR A 335 -0.36 -10.36 -18.86
C THR A 335 -1.09 -9.62 -17.76
N VAL A 336 -1.68 -8.48 -18.08
CA VAL A 336 -2.57 -7.78 -17.14
C VAL A 336 -3.83 -8.62 -16.98
N ILE A 337 -4.08 -9.03 -15.73
CA ILE A 337 -5.19 -9.94 -15.39
C ILE A 337 -6.32 -9.22 -14.64
N SER A 338 -6.05 -8.04 -14.06
CA SER A 338 -7.07 -7.23 -13.40
C SER A 338 -6.73 -5.74 -13.43
N ARG A 339 -7.80 -4.92 -13.47
CA ARG A 339 -7.77 -3.48 -13.23
C ARG A 339 -8.93 -3.06 -12.36
N THR A 340 -8.62 -2.44 -11.23
CA THR A 340 -9.62 -1.97 -10.26
C THR A 340 -9.26 -0.59 -9.72
N ASN A 341 -9.96 -0.13 -8.69
CA ASN A 341 -9.69 1.18 -8.09
C ASN A 341 -9.97 1.16 -6.58
N TYR A 342 -9.09 1.77 -5.80
CA TYR A 342 -9.21 1.84 -4.35
C TYR A 342 -10.44 2.63 -3.86
N LYS A 343 -10.97 3.58 -4.64
CA LYS A 343 -12.19 4.33 -4.29
C LYS A 343 -13.43 3.46 -4.07
N GLU A 344 -13.41 2.21 -4.58
CA GLU A 344 -14.53 1.28 -4.43
C GLU A 344 -14.60 0.64 -3.02
N MET A 345 -13.61 0.89 -2.16
CA MET A 345 -13.59 0.33 -0.81
C MET A 345 -14.75 0.84 0.03
N TYR A 346 -15.51 -0.10 0.63
CA TYR A 346 -16.70 0.22 1.41
C TYR A 346 -16.37 0.92 2.73
N PHE A 347 -15.29 0.51 3.41
CA PHE A 347 -14.75 1.19 4.57
C PHE A 347 -13.39 1.82 4.23
N SER A 348 -13.21 3.08 4.62
CA SER A 348 -11.93 3.79 4.49
C SER A 348 -10.91 3.30 5.52
N ALA A 349 -9.61 3.57 5.26
CA ALA A 349 -8.56 3.31 6.25
C ALA A 349 -8.76 4.08 7.56
N ALA A 350 -9.32 5.29 7.52
CA ALA A 350 -9.68 6.05 8.73
C ALA A 350 -10.75 5.32 9.56
N GLN A 351 -11.75 4.73 8.91
CA GLN A 351 -12.76 3.90 9.60
C GLN A 351 -12.15 2.61 10.17
N GLN A 352 -11.20 2.00 9.47
CA GLN A 352 -10.47 0.82 9.96
C GLN A 352 -9.67 1.13 11.23
N VAL A 353 -8.89 2.22 11.23
CA VAL A 353 -8.14 2.70 12.42
C VAL A 353 -9.09 3.02 13.57
N THR A 354 -10.18 3.77 13.29
CA THR A 354 -11.18 4.13 14.31
C THR A 354 -11.81 2.89 14.94
N HIS A 355 -12.21 1.92 14.12
CA HIS A 355 -12.80 0.69 14.64
C HIS A 355 -11.79 -0.13 15.45
N HIS A 356 -10.56 -0.25 14.97
CA HIS A 356 -9.49 -0.96 15.67
C HIS A 356 -9.20 -0.34 17.05
N ALA A 357 -9.16 1.00 17.12
CA ALA A 357 -8.90 1.74 18.35
C ALA A 357 -10.14 1.90 19.26
N SER A 358 -11.35 1.53 18.80
CA SER A 358 -12.61 1.78 19.52
C SER A 358 -12.68 1.08 20.88
N SER A 359 -11.98 -0.04 21.05
CA SER A 359 -11.86 -0.75 22.33
C SER A 359 -10.82 -0.15 23.29
N GLY A 360 -10.13 0.93 22.87
CA GLY A 360 -8.97 1.48 23.57
C GLY A 360 -7.65 0.78 23.20
N CYS A 361 -7.62 -0.01 22.10
CA CYS A 361 -6.39 -0.55 21.54
C CYS A 361 -5.48 0.60 21.11
N ALA A 362 -4.24 0.62 21.59
CA ALA A 362 -3.25 1.60 21.17
C ALA A 362 -2.75 1.27 19.75
N MET A 363 -2.90 2.20 18.83
CA MET A 363 -2.25 2.15 17.53
C MET A 363 -0.83 2.72 17.66
N CYS A 364 0.14 2.07 17.05
CA CYS A 364 1.55 2.42 17.19
C CYS A 364 2.16 2.87 15.86
N THR A 365 3.18 3.73 15.95
CA THR A 365 3.99 4.07 14.76
C THR A 365 4.57 2.81 14.13
N GLY A 366 4.31 2.62 12.83
CA GLY A 366 4.74 1.44 12.09
C GLY A 366 3.71 0.29 12.07
N ASP A 367 2.50 0.47 12.63
CA ASP A 367 1.41 -0.47 12.39
C ASP A 367 0.97 -0.39 10.92
N LEU A 368 0.81 -1.54 10.29
CA LEU A 368 0.36 -1.71 8.92
C LEU A 368 -1.08 -2.25 8.92
N LEU A 369 -1.96 -1.61 8.17
CA LEU A 369 -3.35 -2.04 8.00
C LEU A 369 -3.59 -2.37 6.52
N GLY A 370 -3.77 -3.65 6.20
CA GLY A 370 -4.25 -4.11 4.89
C GLY A 370 -5.72 -3.76 4.70
N SER A 371 -6.08 -3.31 3.52
CA SER A 371 -7.45 -2.90 3.20
C SER A 371 -8.43 -4.07 3.11
N GLY A 372 -7.93 -5.27 2.94
CA GLY A 372 -8.65 -6.37 2.32
C GLY A 372 -8.63 -6.25 0.79
N THR A 373 -8.78 -7.38 0.12
CA THR A 373 -8.74 -7.48 -1.34
C THR A 373 -9.62 -6.46 -2.03
N ILE A 374 -9.07 -5.70 -2.97
CA ILE A 374 -9.80 -4.65 -3.70
C ILE A 374 -10.37 -5.22 -4.98
N SER A 375 -11.67 -5.47 -5.00
CA SER A 375 -12.40 -5.93 -6.18
C SER A 375 -13.44 -4.90 -6.62
N GLY A 376 -13.58 -4.74 -7.93
CA GLY A 376 -14.68 -4.01 -8.53
C GLY A 376 -15.83 -4.93 -8.90
N LYS A 377 -16.79 -4.42 -9.70
CA LYS A 377 -18.07 -5.08 -10.00
C LYS A 377 -18.02 -6.11 -11.12
N THR A 378 -16.94 -6.14 -11.90
CA THR A 378 -16.82 -7.02 -13.08
C THR A 378 -15.63 -7.98 -12.93
N PRO A 379 -15.63 -9.13 -13.58
CA PRO A 379 -14.55 -10.11 -13.48
C PRO A 379 -13.16 -9.55 -13.80
N GLU A 380 -13.06 -8.58 -14.71
CA GLU A 380 -11.81 -7.93 -15.10
C GLU A 380 -11.26 -6.98 -14.01
N SER A 381 -12.05 -6.75 -12.95
CA SER A 381 -11.72 -5.88 -11.84
C SER A 381 -11.63 -6.61 -10.49
N TYR A 382 -11.63 -7.94 -10.48
CA TYR A 382 -11.46 -8.72 -9.26
C TYR A 382 -10.00 -8.68 -8.76
N GLY A 383 -9.81 -8.62 -7.46
CA GLY A 383 -8.50 -8.47 -6.82
C GLY A 383 -7.80 -9.78 -6.48
N SER A 384 -8.42 -10.94 -6.73
CA SER A 384 -7.87 -12.27 -6.43
C SER A 384 -8.14 -13.28 -7.56
N LEU A 385 -7.25 -14.27 -7.72
CA LEU A 385 -7.47 -15.38 -8.65
C LEU A 385 -8.63 -16.28 -8.22
N LEU A 386 -8.88 -16.39 -6.92
CA LEU A 386 -10.06 -17.09 -6.37
C LEU A 386 -11.35 -16.57 -7.02
N GLU A 387 -11.48 -15.24 -7.12
CA GLU A 387 -12.64 -14.59 -7.75
C GLU A 387 -12.59 -14.71 -9.28
N MET A 388 -11.46 -14.35 -9.90
CA MET A 388 -11.29 -14.35 -11.36
C MET A 388 -11.53 -15.73 -11.96
N SER A 389 -11.03 -16.79 -11.31
CA SER A 389 -11.19 -18.17 -11.77
C SER A 389 -12.44 -18.87 -11.20
N TRP A 390 -13.20 -18.16 -10.36
CA TRP A 390 -14.34 -18.71 -9.61
C TRP A 390 -14.00 -20.02 -8.91
N ASN A 391 -13.01 -19.93 -8.01
CA ASN A 391 -12.43 -21.05 -7.26
C ASN A 391 -11.82 -22.18 -8.15
N GLY A 392 -11.29 -21.78 -9.32
CA GLY A 392 -10.61 -22.68 -10.25
C GLY A 392 -11.51 -23.29 -11.34
N ARG A 393 -12.81 -22.93 -11.37
CA ARG A 393 -13.75 -23.40 -12.38
C ARG A 393 -13.43 -22.83 -13.78
N ASP A 394 -13.10 -21.55 -13.83
CA ASP A 394 -12.94 -20.76 -15.05
C ASP A 394 -11.51 -20.18 -15.13
N PRO A 395 -10.48 -20.98 -15.50
CA PRO A 395 -9.09 -20.50 -15.53
C PRO A 395 -8.92 -19.30 -16.47
N ILE A 396 -8.20 -18.28 -15.99
CA ILE A 396 -7.93 -17.06 -16.75
C ILE A 396 -6.79 -17.28 -17.76
N LYS A 397 -6.86 -16.58 -18.88
CA LYS A 397 -5.81 -16.63 -19.92
C LYS A 397 -4.62 -15.76 -19.52
N VAL A 398 -3.42 -16.33 -19.62
CA VAL A 398 -2.14 -15.64 -19.45
C VAL A 398 -1.22 -15.93 -20.63
N HIS A 399 -0.07 -15.26 -20.72
CA HIS A 399 0.89 -15.55 -21.80
C HIS A 399 1.29 -17.03 -21.78
N GLY A 400 1.08 -17.71 -22.90
CA GLY A 400 1.48 -19.11 -23.07
C GLY A 400 0.58 -20.16 -22.38
N GLY A 401 -0.53 -19.76 -21.75
CA GLY A 401 -1.39 -20.74 -21.08
C GLY A 401 -2.57 -20.16 -20.31
N HIS A 402 -2.95 -20.85 -19.26
CA HIS A 402 -4.04 -20.47 -18.36
C HIS A 402 -3.61 -20.61 -16.89
N ARG A 403 -4.25 -19.86 -16.00
CA ARG A 403 -4.07 -19.98 -14.54
C ARG A 403 -5.43 -20.01 -13.85
N ALA A 404 -5.63 -20.97 -12.98
CA ALA A 404 -6.69 -20.95 -11.97
C ALA A 404 -6.19 -20.35 -10.64
N PHE A 405 -4.98 -20.71 -10.28
CA PHE A 405 -4.20 -20.24 -9.13
C PHE A 405 -2.74 -20.05 -9.57
N ILE A 406 -1.90 -19.52 -8.69
CA ILE A 406 -0.50 -19.24 -8.97
C ILE A 406 0.30 -20.57 -9.01
N GLU A 407 1.16 -20.70 -10.01
CA GLU A 407 2.09 -21.80 -10.16
C GLU A 407 3.52 -21.41 -9.75
N ASP A 408 4.38 -22.40 -9.49
CA ASP A 408 5.78 -22.16 -9.14
C ASP A 408 6.52 -21.50 -10.30
N GLY A 409 7.27 -20.45 -9.98
CA GLY A 409 8.00 -19.64 -10.95
C GLY A 409 7.21 -18.46 -11.51
N ASP A 410 5.90 -18.39 -11.28
CA ASP A 410 5.10 -17.21 -11.69
C ASP A 410 5.59 -15.96 -10.95
N VAL A 411 5.59 -14.83 -11.66
CA VAL A 411 5.88 -13.50 -11.12
C VAL A 411 4.62 -12.66 -11.16
N LEU A 412 4.24 -12.14 -10.01
CA LEU A 412 3.11 -11.21 -9.85
C LEU A 412 3.67 -9.79 -9.71
N THR A 413 3.05 -8.86 -10.43
CA THR A 413 3.38 -7.43 -10.36
C THR A 413 2.08 -6.65 -10.12
N LEU A 414 2.00 -6.00 -8.97
CA LEU A 414 0.90 -5.10 -8.62
C LEU A 414 1.39 -3.66 -8.78
N ARG A 415 0.58 -2.81 -9.42
CA ARG A 415 0.87 -1.40 -9.67
C ARG A 415 -0.29 -0.54 -9.22
N GLY A 416 0.02 0.68 -8.79
CA GLY A 416 -0.99 1.68 -8.42
C GLY A 416 -0.54 3.08 -8.79
N TRP A 417 -1.50 3.90 -9.23
CA TRP A 417 -1.26 5.31 -9.54
C TRP A 417 -2.54 6.13 -9.42
N CYS A 418 -2.35 7.41 -9.13
CA CYS A 418 -3.41 8.40 -9.26
C CYS A 418 -3.19 9.21 -10.53
N GLU A 419 -4.28 9.57 -11.22
CA GLU A 419 -4.26 10.35 -12.45
C GLU A 419 -5.19 11.56 -12.32
N GLY A 420 -4.70 12.74 -12.70
CA GLY A 420 -5.44 13.99 -12.63
C GLY A 420 -4.73 15.11 -13.41
N ALA A 421 -4.53 16.27 -12.79
CA ALA A 421 -3.71 17.33 -13.37
C ALA A 421 -2.24 16.90 -13.52
N TYR A 422 -1.82 15.91 -12.78
CA TYR A 422 -0.54 15.18 -12.87
C TYR A 422 -0.76 13.74 -12.41
N ARG A 423 0.21 12.89 -12.70
CA ARG A 423 0.25 11.51 -12.24
C ARG A 423 1.15 11.37 -11.02
N ILE A 424 0.77 10.52 -10.06
CA ILE A 424 1.66 10.02 -9.01
C ILE A 424 1.53 8.49 -8.92
N GLY A 425 2.65 7.79 -8.73
CA GLY A 425 2.69 6.33 -8.64
C GLY A 425 3.21 5.84 -7.30
N PHE A 426 2.98 4.55 -7.03
CA PHE A 426 3.41 3.87 -5.80
C PHE A 426 4.65 2.99 -6.00
N GLY A 427 5.20 2.95 -7.23
CA GLY A 427 6.15 1.92 -7.61
C GLY A 427 5.48 0.55 -7.77
N ALA A 428 6.29 -0.49 -8.00
CA ALA A 428 5.77 -1.83 -8.20
C ALA A 428 5.89 -2.69 -6.93
N CYS A 429 4.85 -3.50 -6.66
CA CYS A 429 4.88 -4.56 -5.67
C CYS A 429 5.02 -5.89 -6.42
N ILE A 430 6.23 -6.48 -6.38
CA ILE A 430 6.61 -7.65 -7.18
C ILE A 430 6.89 -8.82 -6.24
N GLY A 431 6.40 -10.02 -6.60
CA GLY A 431 6.75 -11.25 -5.92
C GLY A 431 6.83 -12.42 -6.89
N GLN A 432 7.89 -13.23 -6.79
CA GLN A 432 8.04 -14.49 -7.49
C GLN A 432 7.73 -15.65 -6.56
N VAL A 433 6.93 -16.60 -7.02
CA VAL A 433 6.64 -17.83 -6.26
C VAL A 433 7.71 -18.86 -6.53
N LEU A 434 8.34 -19.35 -5.46
CA LEU A 434 9.26 -20.46 -5.47
C LEU A 434 8.57 -21.74 -5.01
N PRO A 435 9.06 -22.93 -5.42
CA PRO A 435 8.57 -24.20 -4.89
C PRO A 435 8.60 -24.22 -3.36
N SER A 436 7.74 -25.06 -2.77
CA SER A 436 7.77 -25.31 -1.33
C SER A 436 9.11 -25.92 -0.91
N VAL A 437 9.53 -25.60 0.31
CA VAL A 437 10.69 -26.26 0.91
C VAL A 437 10.31 -27.65 1.41
N ASP A 438 11.25 -28.59 1.37
CA ASP A 438 11.04 -29.93 1.94
C ASP A 438 10.90 -29.85 3.46
N PHE A 439 9.81 -30.39 3.99
CA PHE A 439 9.60 -30.47 5.44
C PHE A 439 10.22 -31.76 5.99
N GLY A 440 11.18 -31.62 6.91
CA GLY A 440 11.80 -32.76 7.58
C GLY A 440 13.08 -33.29 6.92
N ARG A 441 13.74 -32.51 6.08
CA ARG A 441 15.10 -32.77 5.61
C ARG A 441 16.12 -31.82 6.26
#